data_a73aa25fbdca3f7916cb65fd5832df4e
#
_entry.id   a73aa25fbdca3f7916cb65fd5832df4e
#
_cell.length_a   1.000
_cell.length_b   1.000
_cell.length_c   1.000
_cell.angle_alpha   90.00
_cell.angle_beta   90.00
_cell.angle_gamma   90.00
#
_symmetry.space_group_name_H-M   'P 1'
#
loop_
_entity.id
_entity.type
_entity.pdbx_description
1 polymer ?
#
loop_
_entity_poly.entity_id
_entity_poly.type
_entity_poly.pdbx_seq_one_letter_code
_entity_poly.pdbx_strand_id
1 'polypeptide(L)'
;MLNRGRLALVIAAVFAPVLVLAASAAGGKAPAPGAGLYPDLRAAVPHHFTVQNNQQREYLRFSNMVANTGAGDLRLRPEHNTTTNITTGVQEILDANRNIVSEQAVSEFVFHPAHNHWHLTGVALFEIRAALDDGTGGRFGAVYANQSIKTTFCLIDVIKLEGNTNTGDRNYWDCFPDAHQGISAGWGDQYHHSTEGQELEITGAKPGVYYLVSTSNAEGNFLETDSTNNMAWTSFRLTRDSKGNPKVAEVSHSPCSGALCGEGLPNR
;
A
#
# COMPACT_ATOMS: atom_id res chain seq x y z
N MET A 1 46.90 -45.44 -42.07
CA MET A 1 45.56 -45.58 -41.43
C MET A 1 45.68 -45.01 -40.02
N LEU A 2 45.30 -43.76 -39.84
CA LEU A 2 45.34 -43.09 -38.51
C LEU A 2 43.93 -42.97 -37.98
N ASN A 3 43.70 -43.63 -36.86
CA ASN A 3 42.46 -43.64 -36.11
C ASN A 3 42.34 -42.38 -35.26
N ARG A 4 41.38 -41.47 -35.55
CA ARG A 4 41.15 -40.28 -34.75
C ARG A 4 40.08 -40.58 -33.72
N GLY A 5 40.48 -40.85 -32.49
CA GLY A 5 39.57 -40.92 -31.33
C GLY A 5 38.94 -39.55 -31.05
N ARG A 6 37.61 -39.50 -31.04
CA ARG A 6 36.85 -38.32 -30.58
C ARG A 6 36.73 -38.38 -29.06
N LEU A 7 37.32 -37.39 -28.41
CA LEU A 7 37.18 -37.16 -26.98
C LEU A 7 35.85 -36.44 -26.78
N ALA A 8 34.88 -37.08 -26.13
CA ALA A 8 33.62 -36.46 -25.75
C ALA A 8 33.80 -35.76 -24.40
N LEU A 9 33.70 -34.43 -24.42
CA LEU A 9 33.77 -33.61 -23.20
C LEU A 9 32.37 -33.66 -22.56
N VAL A 10 32.23 -34.34 -21.43
CA VAL A 10 30.99 -34.34 -20.61
C VAL A 10 31.08 -33.12 -19.70
N ILE A 11 30.29 -32.09 -19.99
CA ILE A 11 30.11 -30.94 -19.09
C ILE A 11 29.06 -31.33 -18.06
N ALA A 12 29.48 -31.60 -16.84
CA ALA A 12 28.59 -31.77 -15.71
C ALA A 12 28.11 -30.38 -15.27
N ALA A 13 26.85 -30.09 -15.51
CA ALA A 13 26.20 -28.89 -14.98
C ALA A 13 25.94 -29.08 -13.47
N VAL A 14 26.70 -28.37 -12.67
CA VAL A 14 26.48 -28.29 -11.22
C VAL A 14 25.32 -27.33 -10.98
N PHE A 15 24.11 -27.85 -10.73
CA PHE A 15 23.01 -27.07 -10.22
C PHE A 15 23.25 -26.78 -8.74
N ALA A 16 23.70 -25.56 -8.42
CA ALA A 16 23.66 -25.07 -7.05
C ALA A 16 22.18 -24.78 -6.68
N PRO A 17 21.67 -25.29 -5.55
CA PRO A 17 20.35 -24.93 -5.10
C PRO A 17 20.36 -23.45 -4.72
N VAL A 18 19.54 -22.65 -5.41
CA VAL A 18 19.22 -21.29 -4.98
C VAL A 18 18.39 -21.42 -3.72
N LEU A 19 19.01 -21.18 -2.58
CA LEU A 19 18.33 -21.05 -1.30
C LEU A 19 17.51 -19.75 -1.38
N VAL A 20 16.23 -19.86 -1.69
CA VAL A 20 15.28 -18.75 -1.52
C VAL A 20 15.13 -18.58 -0.01
N LEU A 21 15.88 -17.64 0.57
CA LEU A 21 15.58 -17.11 1.89
C LEU A 21 14.24 -16.43 1.76
N ALA A 22 13.19 -17.10 2.21
CA ALA A 22 11.93 -16.44 2.55
C ALA A 22 12.30 -15.40 3.62
N ALA A 23 12.26 -14.12 3.26
CA ALA A 23 12.24 -13.05 4.24
C ALA A 23 11.01 -13.30 5.09
N SER A 24 11.20 -13.82 6.28
CA SER A 24 10.16 -13.82 7.31
C SER A 24 9.84 -12.33 7.52
N ALA A 25 8.64 -11.90 7.11
CA ALA A 25 8.07 -10.68 7.63
C ALA A 25 8.19 -10.81 9.15
N ALA A 26 8.98 -9.94 9.77
CA ALA A 26 9.05 -9.83 11.21
C ALA A 26 7.67 -9.33 11.63
N GLY A 27 6.76 -10.27 11.86
CA GLY A 27 5.47 -10.00 12.46
C GLY A 27 5.74 -9.32 13.79
N GLY A 28 5.45 -8.03 13.89
CA GLY A 28 5.53 -7.30 15.14
C GLY A 28 4.78 -8.11 16.19
N LYS A 29 5.49 -8.49 17.25
CA LYS A 29 4.90 -9.26 18.35
C LYS A 29 3.74 -8.44 18.90
N ALA A 30 2.54 -9.00 18.85
CA ALA A 30 1.38 -8.36 19.47
C ALA A 30 1.73 -7.90 20.89
N PRO A 31 1.48 -6.62 21.25
CA PRO A 31 1.88 -6.10 22.55
C PRO A 31 1.18 -6.80 23.68
N ALA A 32 1.82 -6.81 24.86
CA ALA A 32 1.24 -7.36 26.06
C ALA A 32 -0.08 -6.64 26.39
N PRO A 33 -1.15 -7.35 26.79
CA PRO A 33 -2.42 -6.71 27.15
C PRO A 33 -2.22 -5.71 28.28
N GLY A 34 -2.58 -4.43 28.06
CA GLY A 34 -2.83 -3.49 29.14
C GLY A 34 -2.13 -2.16 29.16
N ALA A 35 -1.20 -1.84 28.22
CA ALA A 35 -0.44 -0.61 28.34
C ALA A 35 -0.70 0.43 27.23
N GLY A 36 -1.16 0.09 26.06
CA GLY A 36 -1.34 1.04 24.96
C GLY A 36 -2.50 0.70 24.03
N LEU A 37 -3.08 1.72 23.39
CA LEU A 37 -4.07 1.58 22.34
C LEU A 37 -3.34 1.58 21.00
N TYR A 38 -3.52 0.55 20.20
CA TYR A 38 -2.83 0.36 18.92
C TYR A 38 -3.78 0.62 17.75
N PRO A 39 -3.27 1.17 16.64
CA PRO A 39 -4.00 1.18 15.39
C PRO A 39 -4.19 -0.24 14.84
N ASP A 40 -5.08 -0.38 13.87
CA ASP A 40 -5.30 -1.56 13.03
C ASP A 40 -5.49 -1.05 11.60
N LEU A 41 -4.42 -1.13 10.81
CA LEU A 41 -4.36 -0.49 9.49
C LEU A 41 -4.91 -1.41 8.42
N ARG A 42 -5.91 -0.95 7.69
CA ARG A 42 -6.54 -1.70 6.62
C ARG A 42 -6.56 -0.92 5.31
N ALA A 43 -6.22 -1.58 4.23
CA ALA A 43 -6.49 -1.03 2.91
C ALA A 43 -8.00 -1.12 2.61
N ALA A 44 -8.61 -0.04 2.14
CA ALA A 44 -9.90 -0.14 1.48
C ALA A 44 -9.73 -0.78 0.09
N VAL A 45 -10.81 -1.35 -0.43
CA VAL A 45 -10.86 -1.88 -1.79
C VAL A 45 -10.54 -0.75 -2.79
N PRO A 46 -9.51 -0.88 -3.64
CA PRO A 46 -9.23 0.09 -4.69
C PRO A 46 -10.42 0.22 -5.64
N HIS A 47 -10.80 1.45 -5.99
CA HIS A 47 -12.02 1.72 -6.77
C HIS A 47 -11.86 2.94 -7.70
N HIS A 48 -12.91 3.31 -8.45
CA HIS A 48 -12.90 4.42 -9.42
C HIS A 48 -11.79 4.29 -10.46
N PHE A 49 -11.71 3.15 -11.12
CA PHE A 49 -10.70 2.90 -12.14
C PHE A 49 -10.95 3.73 -13.38
N THR A 50 -9.94 4.50 -13.77
CA THR A 50 -9.90 5.23 -15.02
C THR A 50 -8.59 5.01 -15.74
N VAL A 51 -8.55 5.26 -17.04
CA VAL A 51 -7.32 5.18 -17.83
C VAL A 51 -6.94 6.57 -18.31
N GLN A 52 -5.69 6.91 -18.14
CA GLN A 52 -5.11 8.14 -18.66
C GLN A 52 -3.99 7.81 -19.65
N ASN A 53 -4.02 8.47 -20.82
CA ASN A 53 -2.91 8.48 -21.76
C ASN A 53 -2.12 9.79 -21.61
N ASN A 54 -0.83 9.69 -21.34
CA ASN A 54 0.07 10.82 -21.22
C ASN A 54 1.39 10.52 -21.94
N GLN A 55 1.74 11.32 -22.96
CA GLN A 55 3.02 11.22 -23.68
C GLN A 55 3.37 9.80 -24.16
N GLN A 56 2.40 9.08 -24.73
CA GLN A 56 2.51 7.68 -25.18
C GLN A 56 2.64 6.64 -24.05
N ARG A 57 2.43 7.03 -22.80
CA ARG A 57 2.31 6.12 -21.68
C ARG A 57 0.85 6.02 -21.26
N GLU A 58 0.49 4.82 -20.83
CA GLU A 58 -0.86 4.47 -20.38
C GLU A 58 -0.83 4.23 -18.89
N TYR A 59 -1.75 4.83 -18.15
CA TYR A 59 -1.82 4.72 -16.70
C TYR A 59 -3.20 4.25 -16.27
N LEU A 60 -3.23 3.31 -15.35
CA LEU A 60 -4.40 2.98 -14.56
C LEU A 60 -4.42 3.93 -13.35
N ARG A 61 -5.45 4.76 -13.26
CA ARG A 61 -5.70 5.61 -12.09
C ARG A 61 -6.78 4.97 -11.24
N PHE A 62 -6.67 5.13 -9.93
CA PHE A 62 -7.59 4.53 -8.96
C PHE A 62 -7.66 5.34 -7.68
N SER A 63 -8.77 5.25 -6.97
CA SER A 63 -8.92 5.74 -5.61
C SER A 63 -8.57 4.65 -4.60
N ASN A 64 -7.97 5.04 -3.48
CA ASN A 64 -7.64 4.15 -2.37
C ASN A 64 -7.79 4.88 -1.03
N MET A 65 -7.90 4.13 0.04
CA MET A 65 -7.90 4.63 1.41
C MET A 65 -7.09 3.72 2.31
N VAL A 66 -6.28 4.31 3.18
CA VAL A 66 -5.71 3.64 4.35
C VAL A 66 -6.62 3.96 5.53
N ALA A 67 -7.22 2.94 6.11
CA ALA A 67 -8.15 3.07 7.23
C ALA A 67 -7.51 2.58 8.53
N ASN A 68 -7.87 3.20 9.64
CA ASN A 68 -7.51 2.73 10.97
C ASN A 68 -8.77 2.23 11.69
N THR A 69 -8.91 0.91 11.82
CA THR A 69 -10.03 0.26 12.52
C THR A 69 -9.70 -0.11 13.97
N GLY A 70 -8.49 0.19 14.43
CA GLY A 70 -7.99 -0.09 15.77
C GLY A 70 -8.57 0.79 16.87
N ALA A 71 -8.20 0.48 18.10
CA ALA A 71 -8.61 1.23 19.28
C ALA A 71 -7.75 2.46 19.55
N GLY A 72 -6.57 2.56 18.94
CA GLY A 72 -5.64 3.68 19.06
C GLY A 72 -5.38 4.37 17.73
N ASP A 73 -4.89 5.58 17.81
CA ASP A 73 -4.48 6.36 16.64
C ASP A 73 -3.19 5.79 16.03
N LEU A 74 -3.07 5.80 14.69
CA LEU A 74 -1.75 5.86 14.08
C LEU A 74 -1.26 7.30 14.29
N ARG A 75 -0.37 7.52 15.24
CA ARG A 75 0.16 8.85 15.57
C ARG A 75 1.65 8.91 15.28
N LEU A 76 2.05 9.87 14.48
CA LEU A 76 3.40 9.98 13.93
C LEU A 76 3.96 11.39 14.20
N ARG A 77 5.01 11.45 15.00
CA ARG A 77 5.75 12.68 15.31
C ARG A 77 6.96 12.80 14.38
N PRO A 78 7.14 13.95 13.69
CA PRO A 78 8.38 14.21 12.96
C PRO A 78 9.52 14.51 13.94
N GLU A 79 10.68 13.89 13.72
CA GLU A 79 11.91 14.13 14.46
C GLU A 79 13.05 14.48 13.50
N HIS A 80 13.38 15.76 13.43
CA HIS A 80 14.39 16.26 12.50
C HIS A 80 15.80 16.19 13.11
N ASN A 81 16.71 15.50 12.41
CA ASN A 81 18.13 15.46 12.74
C ASN A 81 18.88 16.50 11.91
N THR A 82 19.34 17.58 12.54
CA THR A 82 20.04 18.69 11.87
C THR A 82 21.43 18.32 11.32
N THR A 83 22.04 17.25 11.83
CA THR A 83 23.35 16.78 11.36
C THR A 83 23.24 16.01 10.06
N THR A 84 22.25 15.13 9.95
CA THR A 84 22.01 14.29 8.77
C THR A 84 21.03 14.91 7.80
N ASN A 85 20.28 15.91 8.21
CA ASN A 85 19.16 16.51 7.47
C ASN A 85 18.04 15.50 7.13
N ILE A 86 17.87 14.48 7.97
CA ILE A 86 16.82 13.47 7.85
C ILE A 86 15.73 13.80 8.89
N THR A 87 14.48 13.67 8.48
CA THR A 87 13.33 13.74 9.39
C THR A 87 12.74 12.35 9.56
N THR A 88 12.93 11.78 10.73
CA THR A 88 12.40 10.45 11.08
C THR A 88 10.96 10.59 11.55
N GLY A 89 10.10 9.67 11.10
CA GLY A 89 8.77 9.46 11.66
C GLY A 89 8.85 8.58 12.91
N VAL A 90 8.42 9.09 14.05
CA VAL A 90 8.34 8.35 15.31
C VAL A 90 6.89 8.04 15.59
N GLN A 91 6.54 6.75 15.60
CA GLN A 91 5.21 6.31 16.02
C GLN A 91 5.11 6.38 17.55
N GLU A 92 4.08 7.06 18.03
CA GLU A 92 3.74 7.19 19.45
C GLU A 92 2.50 6.34 19.74
N ILE A 93 2.61 5.42 20.69
CA ILE A 93 1.47 4.64 21.20
C ILE A 93 0.96 5.29 22.47
N LEU A 94 -0.34 5.59 22.50
CA LEU A 94 -0.98 6.26 23.62
C LEU A 94 -1.81 5.27 24.45
N ASP A 95 -1.92 5.54 25.75
CA ASP A 95 -2.91 4.89 26.62
C ASP A 95 -4.30 5.57 26.51
N ALA A 96 -5.29 5.04 27.22
CA ALA A 96 -6.65 5.59 27.25
C ALA A 96 -6.73 7.03 27.80
N ASN A 97 -5.70 7.49 28.53
CA ASN A 97 -5.59 8.84 29.06
C ASN A 97 -4.77 9.76 28.13
N ARG A 98 -4.39 9.27 26.93
CA ARG A 98 -3.53 9.95 25.95
C ARG A 98 -2.09 10.20 26.41
N ASN A 99 -1.58 9.45 27.39
CA ASN A 99 -0.17 9.44 27.73
C ASN A 99 0.59 8.55 26.73
N ILE A 100 1.80 8.97 26.34
CA ILE A 100 2.70 8.15 25.51
C ILE A 100 3.25 7.03 26.40
N VAL A 101 2.99 5.79 25.99
CA VAL A 101 3.46 4.58 26.68
C VAL A 101 4.53 3.83 25.90
N SER A 102 4.68 4.10 24.61
CA SER A 102 5.73 3.53 23.75
C SER A 102 5.98 4.44 22.56
N GLU A 103 7.24 4.48 22.11
CA GLU A 103 7.68 5.17 20.90
C GLU A 103 8.62 4.27 20.08
N GLN A 104 8.53 4.35 18.76
CA GLN A 104 9.51 3.73 17.86
C GLN A 104 9.70 4.55 16.57
N ALA A 105 10.92 4.59 16.06
CA ALA A 105 11.21 5.07 14.72
C ALA A 105 10.63 4.09 13.69
N VAL A 106 9.89 4.59 12.72
CA VAL A 106 9.15 3.73 11.78
C VAL A 106 9.50 3.97 10.32
N SER A 107 9.74 5.22 9.92
CA SER A 107 9.95 5.58 8.53
C SER A 107 10.55 6.98 8.43
N GLU A 108 10.60 7.56 7.24
CA GLU A 108 11.10 8.91 7.01
C GLU A 108 10.01 9.82 6.48
N PHE A 109 10.03 11.07 6.96
CA PHE A 109 9.30 12.16 6.33
C PHE A 109 10.15 12.77 5.22
N VAL A 110 9.57 12.91 4.04
CA VAL A 110 10.18 13.56 2.89
C VAL A 110 9.37 14.78 2.48
N PHE A 111 10.05 15.89 2.21
CA PHE A 111 9.38 17.08 1.70
C PHE A 111 8.98 16.87 0.25
N HIS A 112 7.71 17.10 -0.09
CA HIS A 112 7.20 17.01 -1.45
C HIS A 112 7.04 18.42 -2.06
N PRO A 113 7.97 18.87 -2.91
CA PRO A 113 7.98 20.25 -3.39
C PRO A 113 6.72 20.65 -4.19
N ALA A 114 6.17 19.73 -4.97
CA ALA A 114 4.97 19.99 -5.76
C ALA A 114 3.72 20.25 -4.89
N HIS A 115 3.67 19.68 -3.71
CA HIS A 115 2.55 19.84 -2.76
C HIS A 115 2.87 20.83 -1.63
N ASN A 116 4.16 21.23 -1.50
CA ASN A 116 4.64 22.12 -0.45
C ASN A 116 4.34 21.64 0.97
N HIS A 117 4.40 20.31 1.19
CA HIS A 117 4.22 19.70 2.51
C HIS A 117 5.00 18.38 2.64
N TRP A 118 4.98 17.80 3.84
CA TRP A 118 5.74 16.59 4.17
C TRP A 118 4.91 15.33 4.01
N HIS A 119 5.51 14.30 3.43
CA HIS A 119 4.94 12.96 3.26
C HIS A 119 5.72 11.94 4.07
N LEU A 120 5.04 11.01 4.70
CA LEU A 120 5.63 9.83 5.30
C LEU A 120 5.83 8.73 4.23
N THR A 121 6.97 8.06 4.24
CA THR A 121 7.27 6.94 3.32
C THR A 121 6.76 5.61 3.88
N GLY A 122 6.54 4.60 3.01
CA GLY A 122 6.24 3.23 3.43
C GLY A 122 4.84 2.98 3.98
N VAL A 123 3.88 3.89 3.73
CA VAL A 123 2.52 3.79 4.27
C VAL A 123 1.70 2.70 3.57
N ALA A 124 1.76 2.65 2.24
CA ALA A 124 1.03 1.68 1.43
C ALA A 124 1.85 1.24 0.21
N LEU A 125 1.53 0.05 -0.27
CA LEU A 125 2.08 -0.54 -1.49
C LEU A 125 0.92 -0.86 -2.44
N PHE A 126 1.05 -0.44 -3.70
CA PHE A 126 0.12 -0.80 -4.76
C PHE A 126 0.80 -1.65 -5.82
N GLU A 127 0.14 -2.72 -6.24
CA GLU A 127 0.70 -3.66 -7.20
C GLU A 127 -0.37 -4.10 -8.20
N ILE A 128 -0.05 -4.05 -9.49
CA ILE A 128 -0.82 -4.78 -10.49
C ILE A 128 -0.24 -6.19 -10.59
N ARG A 129 -1.09 -7.20 -10.39
CA ARG A 129 -0.71 -8.62 -10.43
C ARG A 129 -1.48 -9.37 -11.50
N ALA A 130 -0.82 -10.34 -12.14
CA ALA A 130 -1.47 -11.20 -13.12
C ALA A 130 -2.53 -12.08 -12.43
N ALA A 131 -3.72 -12.19 -13.03
CA ALA A 131 -4.74 -13.11 -12.53
C ALA A 131 -4.35 -14.58 -12.80
N LEU A 132 -4.58 -15.43 -11.81
CA LEU A 132 -4.49 -16.90 -11.89
C LEU A 132 -5.88 -17.55 -11.96
N ASP A 133 -6.93 -16.74 -12.06
CA ASP A 133 -8.33 -17.12 -12.19
C ASP A 133 -9.06 -16.14 -13.14
N ASP A 134 -10.39 -16.19 -13.13
CA ASP A 134 -11.24 -15.29 -13.94
C ASP A 134 -11.42 -13.87 -13.35
N GLY A 135 -10.78 -13.61 -12.22
CA GLY A 135 -10.86 -12.34 -11.50
C GLY A 135 -11.85 -12.35 -10.32
N THR A 136 -12.50 -13.47 -10.02
CA THR A 136 -13.52 -13.52 -8.95
C THR A 136 -13.03 -14.15 -7.65
N GLY A 137 -11.97 -14.98 -7.71
CA GLY A 137 -11.50 -15.78 -6.59
C GLY A 137 -10.36 -15.19 -5.77
N GLY A 138 -9.85 -14.01 -6.12
CA GLY A 138 -8.73 -13.39 -5.41
C GLY A 138 -7.40 -14.13 -5.57
N ARG A 139 -7.25 -14.93 -6.63
CA ARG A 139 -6.04 -15.68 -6.91
C ARG A 139 -5.18 -14.92 -7.92
N PHE A 140 -4.08 -14.39 -7.46
CA PHE A 140 -3.15 -13.63 -8.28
C PHE A 140 -1.71 -14.14 -8.13
N GLY A 141 -0.93 -13.98 -9.20
CA GLY A 141 0.45 -14.40 -9.31
C GLY A 141 1.44 -13.27 -9.03
N ALA A 142 2.56 -13.31 -9.75
CA ALA A 142 3.62 -12.31 -9.63
C ALA A 142 3.12 -10.90 -10.00
N VAL A 143 3.84 -9.90 -9.47
CA VAL A 143 3.68 -8.51 -9.87
C VAL A 143 3.91 -8.42 -11.38
N TYR A 144 3.01 -7.78 -12.09
CA TYR A 144 3.14 -7.49 -13.51
C TYR A 144 4.29 -6.48 -13.68
N ALA A 145 5.22 -6.74 -14.59
CA ALA A 145 6.52 -6.06 -14.72
C ALA A 145 6.43 -4.54 -14.49
N ASN A 146 7.18 -4.04 -13.52
CA ASN A 146 7.32 -2.63 -13.13
C ASN A 146 6.03 -1.94 -12.62
N GLN A 147 5.06 -2.70 -12.13
CA GLN A 147 3.77 -2.20 -11.71
C GLN A 147 3.61 -2.22 -10.18
N SER A 148 4.64 -1.84 -9.46
CA SER A 148 4.63 -1.70 -8.02
C SER A 148 5.11 -0.31 -7.65
N ILE A 149 4.34 0.41 -6.88
CA ILE A 149 4.70 1.72 -6.32
C ILE A 149 4.55 1.65 -4.80
N LYS A 150 5.62 2.04 -4.10
CA LYS A 150 5.54 2.47 -2.71
C LYS A 150 5.14 3.94 -2.70
N THR A 151 4.04 4.23 -2.07
CA THR A 151 3.54 5.59 -2.02
C THR A 151 3.95 6.29 -0.73
N THR A 152 4.17 7.58 -0.88
CA THR A 152 4.35 8.49 0.25
C THR A 152 3.08 9.29 0.44
N PHE A 153 2.66 9.47 1.68
CA PHE A 153 1.41 10.17 2.01
C PHE A 153 1.61 11.25 3.05
N CYS A 154 0.84 12.34 2.91
CA CYS A 154 0.49 13.22 3.99
C CYS A 154 -0.69 12.59 4.74
N LEU A 155 -0.44 11.93 5.86
CA LEU A 155 -1.47 11.19 6.59
C LEU A 155 -2.36 12.12 7.40
N ILE A 156 -3.64 12.18 7.03
CA ILE A 156 -4.66 12.99 7.70
C ILE A 156 -6.01 12.25 7.77
N ASP A 157 -6.86 12.70 8.67
CA ASP A 157 -8.23 12.18 8.80
C ASP A 157 -9.14 12.80 7.73
N VAL A 158 -9.50 12.02 6.72
CA VAL A 158 -10.36 12.45 5.61
C VAL A 158 -11.78 11.88 5.75
N ILE A 159 -11.91 10.57 5.96
CA ILE A 159 -13.18 9.86 5.99
C ILE A 159 -13.40 9.25 7.36
N LYS A 160 -14.55 9.56 7.97
CA LYS A 160 -15.01 8.89 9.19
C LYS A 160 -15.59 7.53 8.82
N LEU A 161 -15.10 6.46 9.47
CA LEU A 161 -15.59 5.10 9.23
C LEU A 161 -16.90 4.89 9.99
N GLU A 162 -18.02 4.95 9.30
CA GLU A 162 -19.33 4.71 9.89
C GLU A 162 -19.44 3.27 10.41
N GLY A 163 -20.06 3.11 11.58
CA GLY A 163 -20.24 1.80 12.23
C GLY A 163 -19.01 1.23 12.91
N ASN A 164 -17.85 1.91 12.88
CA ASN A 164 -16.70 1.51 13.67
C ASN A 164 -16.91 1.89 15.14
N THR A 165 -16.83 0.91 16.05
CA THR A 165 -17.01 1.10 17.49
C THR A 165 -15.89 1.87 18.15
N ASN A 166 -14.72 1.95 17.52
CA ASN A 166 -13.53 2.63 18.02
C ASN A 166 -13.42 4.08 17.53
N THR A 167 -14.43 4.61 16.83
CA THR A 167 -14.34 5.95 16.21
C THR A 167 -14.13 7.03 17.26
N GLY A 168 -12.94 7.64 17.21
CA GLY A 168 -12.53 8.77 18.03
C GLY A 168 -12.80 10.13 17.36
N ASP A 169 -12.26 11.17 17.96
CA ASP A 169 -12.24 12.52 17.38
C ASP A 169 -11.28 12.59 16.20
N ARG A 170 -11.47 13.59 15.33
CA ARG A 170 -10.55 13.93 14.27
C ARG A 170 -9.33 14.64 14.86
N ASN A 171 -8.13 14.03 14.80
CA ASN A 171 -6.93 14.56 15.42
C ASN A 171 -5.88 15.05 14.40
N TYR A 172 -5.95 14.62 13.13
CA TYR A 172 -4.93 14.91 12.12
C TYR A 172 -5.57 15.57 10.90
N TRP A 173 -5.06 16.76 10.51
CA TRP A 173 -5.64 17.55 9.40
C TRP A 173 -4.64 18.37 8.60
N ASP A 174 -3.34 18.35 8.96
CA ASP A 174 -2.31 19.06 8.22
C ASP A 174 -0.99 18.28 8.16
N CYS A 175 -0.08 18.69 7.30
CA CYS A 175 1.22 18.07 7.05
C CYS A 175 2.35 19.08 7.05
N PHE A 176 2.26 20.10 7.91
CA PHE A 176 3.34 21.03 8.17
C PHE A 176 4.53 20.35 8.83
N PRO A 177 5.74 20.94 8.77
CA PRO A 177 6.98 20.31 9.23
C PRO A 177 6.95 19.82 10.69
N ASP A 178 6.25 20.54 11.55
CA ASP A 178 6.18 20.24 12.99
C ASP A 178 4.86 19.58 13.41
N ALA A 179 3.96 19.32 12.45
CA ALA A 179 2.68 18.71 12.74
C ALA A 179 2.81 17.21 12.91
N HIS A 180 2.08 16.65 13.88
CA HIS A 180 1.84 15.22 13.88
C HIS A 180 0.98 14.84 12.68
N GLN A 181 1.42 13.85 11.91
CA GLN A 181 0.59 13.20 10.92
C GLN A 181 0.00 11.92 11.51
N GLY A 182 -1.08 11.42 10.92
CA GLY A 182 -1.64 10.17 11.39
C GLY A 182 -3.05 9.89 10.89
N ILE A 183 -3.62 8.80 11.42
CA ILE A 183 -5.01 8.41 11.17
C ILE A 183 -5.63 8.07 12.52
N SER A 184 -6.61 8.87 12.95
CA SER A 184 -7.34 8.63 14.19
C SER A 184 -8.08 7.29 14.19
N ALA A 185 -8.31 6.73 15.36
CA ALA A 185 -9.13 5.52 15.50
C ALA A 185 -10.51 5.73 14.86
N GLY A 186 -10.89 4.85 13.94
CA GLY A 186 -12.15 4.92 13.20
C GLY A 186 -12.19 5.97 12.09
N TRP A 187 -11.04 6.40 11.60
CA TRP A 187 -10.91 7.27 10.44
C TRP A 187 -10.10 6.62 9.32
N GLY A 188 -10.12 7.23 8.14
CA GLY A 188 -9.34 6.81 6.98
C GLY A 188 -8.78 8.01 6.22
N ASP A 189 -7.60 7.82 5.67
CA ASP A 189 -6.97 8.76 4.74
C ASP A 189 -7.21 8.28 3.32
N GLN A 190 -7.98 9.07 2.55
CA GLN A 190 -8.40 8.74 1.20
C GLN A 190 -7.63 9.55 0.16
N TYR A 191 -7.14 8.85 -0.86
CA TYR A 191 -6.57 9.42 -2.06
C TYR A 191 -7.45 9.12 -3.27
N HIS A 192 -7.99 10.17 -3.86
CA HIS A 192 -8.85 10.08 -5.03
C HIS A 192 -8.04 9.81 -6.31
N HIS A 193 -8.62 9.13 -7.30
CA HIS A 193 -7.94 8.80 -8.57
C HIS A 193 -7.42 10.01 -9.35
N SER A 194 -7.93 11.22 -9.07
CA SER A 194 -7.43 12.46 -9.68
C SER A 194 -6.20 13.05 -8.98
N THR A 195 -5.83 12.53 -7.79
CA THR A 195 -4.65 12.99 -7.06
C THR A 195 -3.38 12.63 -7.84
N GLU A 196 -2.42 13.55 -7.91
CA GLU A 196 -1.12 13.29 -8.54
C GLU A 196 -0.42 12.09 -7.88
N GLY A 197 0.19 11.22 -8.69
CA GLY A 197 0.84 9.99 -8.24
C GLY A 197 -0.11 8.83 -7.92
N GLN A 198 -1.44 9.02 -7.97
CA GLN A 198 -2.42 7.96 -7.73
C GLN A 198 -2.67 7.15 -9.01
N GLU A 199 -1.58 6.57 -9.56
CA GLU A 199 -1.60 5.89 -10.84
C GLU A 199 -0.50 4.83 -10.95
N LEU A 200 -0.74 3.79 -11.76
CA LEU A 200 0.23 2.77 -12.15
C LEU A 200 0.32 2.67 -13.65
N GLU A 201 1.54 2.56 -14.17
CA GLU A 201 1.76 2.45 -15.60
C GLU A 201 1.32 1.08 -16.13
N ILE A 202 0.51 1.07 -17.19
CA ILE A 202 0.01 -0.12 -17.90
C ILE A 202 0.40 -0.13 -19.39
N THR A 203 1.39 0.67 -19.77
CA THR A 203 1.87 0.76 -21.14
C THR A 203 2.27 -0.62 -21.66
N GLY A 204 1.70 -1.02 -22.79
CA GLY A 204 1.98 -2.30 -23.40
C GLY A 204 1.37 -3.52 -22.71
N ALA A 205 0.59 -3.34 -21.65
CA ALA A 205 -0.14 -4.42 -21.02
C ALA A 205 -1.10 -5.08 -22.02
N LYS A 206 -1.11 -6.41 -22.05
CA LYS A 206 -1.98 -7.20 -22.94
C LYS A 206 -3.40 -7.21 -22.40
N PRO A 207 -4.41 -7.33 -23.27
CA PRO A 207 -5.77 -7.64 -22.83
C PRO A 207 -5.79 -8.86 -21.93
N GLY A 208 -6.53 -8.78 -20.82
CA GLY A 208 -6.58 -9.86 -19.82
C GLY A 208 -7.24 -9.42 -18.53
N VAL A 209 -7.25 -10.30 -17.54
CA VAL A 209 -7.69 -10.00 -16.18
C VAL A 209 -6.46 -9.80 -15.30
N TYR A 210 -6.52 -8.75 -14.49
CA TYR A 210 -5.48 -8.36 -13.55
C TYR A 210 -6.10 -8.03 -12.18
N TYR A 211 -5.28 -8.03 -11.16
CA TYR A 211 -5.62 -7.56 -9.82
C TYR A 211 -4.82 -6.31 -9.50
N LEU A 212 -5.48 -5.26 -9.06
CA LEU A 212 -4.84 -4.19 -8.32
C LEU A 212 -4.92 -4.53 -6.84
N VAL A 213 -3.77 -4.73 -6.23
CA VAL A 213 -3.63 -5.08 -4.81
C VAL A 213 -3.10 -3.86 -4.07
N SER A 214 -3.78 -3.49 -3.00
CA SER A 214 -3.38 -2.44 -2.05
C SER A 214 -3.03 -3.08 -0.72
N THR A 215 -1.87 -2.75 -0.15
CA THR A 215 -1.43 -3.24 1.15
C THR A 215 -0.98 -2.08 2.02
N SER A 216 -1.69 -1.80 3.10
CA SER A 216 -1.27 -0.85 4.13
C SER A 216 -0.15 -1.46 4.96
N ASN A 217 0.79 -0.64 5.45
CA ASN A 217 1.92 -1.11 6.27
C ASN A 217 2.65 -2.33 5.68
N ALA A 218 2.87 -2.33 4.36
CA ALA A 218 3.39 -3.49 3.63
C ALA A 218 4.79 -3.94 4.08
N GLU A 219 5.56 -3.05 4.68
CA GLU A 219 6.90 -3.31 5.22
C GLU A 219 6.89 -3.70 6.71
N GLY A 220 5.72 -3.62 7.37
CA GLY A 220 5.60 -3.90 8.80
C GLY A 220 6.29 -2.86 9.68
N ASN A 221 6.43 -1.62 9.22
CA ASN A 221 7.12 -0.56 9.94
C ASN A 221 6.31 -0.04 11.13
N PHE A 222 4.97 -0.02 11.02
CA PHE A 222 4.08 0.47 12.07
C PHE A 222 3.66 -0.67 13.00
N LEU A 223 3.68 -0.40 14.31
CA LEU A 223 3.04 -1.26 15.29
C LEU A 223 1.52 -1.15 15.15
N GLU A 224 0.85 -2.28 15.06
CA GLU A 224 -0.59 -2.39 14.93
C GLU A 224 -1.14 -3.65 15.57
N THR A 225 -2.45 -3.73 15.73
CA THR A 225 -3.11 -4.84 16.43
C THR A 225 -3.11 -6.12 15.59
N ASP A 226 -3.40 -6.01 14.28
CA ASP A 226 -3.48 -7.14 13.35
C ASP A 226 -2.87 -6.77 12.00
N SER A 227 -1.72 -7.33 11.67
CA SER A 227 -1.05 -7.13 10.38
C SER A 227 -1.48 -8.14 9.29
N THR A 228 -2.44 -9.01 9.58
CA THR A 228 -2.92 -10.02 8.62
C THR A 228 -4.08 -9.55 7.77
N ASN A 229 -4.67 -8.40 8.09
CA ASN A 229 -5.85 -7.82 7.46
C ASN A 229 -5.56 -6.56 6.61
N ASN A 230 -4.28 -6.23 6.39
CA ASN A 230 -3.82 -4.99 5.75
C ASN A 230 -4.07 -4.91 4.25
N MET A 231 -4.44 -6.02 3.62
CA MET A 231 -4.54 -6.13 2.16
C MET A 231 -5.98 -6.12 1.67
N ALA A 232 -6.21 -5.37 0.59
CA ALA A 232 -7.42 -5.43 -0.21
C ALA A 232 -7.08 -5.45 -1.69
N TRP A 233 -7.99 -5.92 -2.53
CA TRP A 233 -7.79 -5.98 -3.97
C TRP A 233 -9.08 -5.72 -4.74
N THR A 234 -8.91 -5.25 -5.97
CA THR A 234 -9.94 -5.22 -7.00
C THR A 234 -9.38 -5.84 -8.27
N SER A 235 -10.09 -6.79 -8.84
CA SER A 235 -9.76 -7.32 -10.15
C SER A 235 -10.40 -6.48 -11.24
N PHE A 236 -9.71 -6.35 -12.37
CA PHE A 236 -10.20 -5.61 -13.52
C PHE A 236 -9.85 -6.32 -14.82
N ARG A 237 -10.73 -6.13 -15.81
CA ARG A 237 -10.49 -6.58 -17.19
C ARG A 237 -9.94 -5.43 -18.00
N LEU A 238 -8.73 -5.62 -18.52
CA LEU A 238 -8.13 -4.74 -19.50
C LEU A 238 -8.51 -5.20 -20.90
N THR A 239 -9.04 -4.33 -21.70
CA THR A 239 -9.30 -4.52 -23.14
C THR A 239 -8.71 -3.36 -23.92
N ARG A 240 -8.67 -3.48 -25.26
CA ARG A 240 -8.25 -2.39 -26.13
C ARG A 240 -9.33 -2.17 -27.19
N ASP A 241 -9.62 -0.90 -27.48
CA ASP A 241 -10.52 -0.53 -28.56
C ASP A 241 -9.87 -0.75 -29.95
N SER A 242 -10.60 -0.49 -31.03
CA SER A 242 -10.12 -0.65 -32.40
C SER A 242 -8.93 0.25 -32.77
N LYS A 243 -8.64 1.28 -31.96
CA LYS A 243 -7.49 2.17 -32.11
C LYS A 243 -6.32 1.76 -31.20
N GLY A 244 -6.48 0.67 -30.43
CA GLY A 244 -5.49 0.19 -29.48
C GLY A 244 -5.55 0.87 -28.12
N ASN A 245 -6.47 1.81 -27.85
CA ASN A 245 -6.55 2.47 -26.56
C ASN A 245 -7.04 1.52 -25.46
N PRO A 246 -6.43 1.54 -24.25
CA PRO A 246 -6.84 0.69 -23.16
C PRO A 246 -8.22 1.10 -22.63
N LYS A 247 -8.99 0.10 -22.23
CA LYS A 247 -10.25 0.21 -21.50
C LYS A 247 -10.20 -0.73 -20.32
N VAL A 248 -10.67 -0.27 -19.17
CA VAL A 248 -10.73 -1.05 -17.95
C VAL A 248 -12.16 -1.17 -17.46
N ALA A 249 -12.50 -2.33 -16.93
CA ALA A 249 -13.77 -2.59 -16.26
C ALA A 249 -13.49 -3.43 -15.01
N GLU A 250 -14.01 -3.03 -13.87
CA GLU A 250 -13.94 -3.80 -12.64
C GLU A 250 -14.69 -5.12 -12.81
N VAL A 251 -14.16 -6.20 -12.23
CA VAL A 251 -14.73 -7.55 -12.29
C VAL A 251 -15.24 -7.96 -10.91
N SER A 252 -14.40 -7.90 -9.90
CA SER A 252 -14.71 -8.29 -8.52
C SER A 252 -13.73 -7.61 -7.56
N HIS A 253 -13.96 -7.75 -6.27
CA HIS A 253 -13.09 -7.21 -5.23
C HIS A 253 -13.03 -8.12 -4.00
N SER A 254 -12.05 -7.89 -3.12
CA SER A 254 -11.94 -8.57 -1.84
C SER A 254 -13.16 -8.30 -0.96
N PRO A 255 -13.53 -9.22 -0.04
CA PRO A 255 -14.59 -8.98 0.92
C PRO A 255 -14.33 -7.70 1.72
N CYS A 256 -15.36 -6.87 1.86
CA CYS A 256 -15.29 -5.60 2.56
C CYS A 256 -16.63 -5.25 3.20
N SER A 257 -16.66 -4.18 4.00
CA SER A 257 -17.89 -3.63 4.58
C SER A 257 -17.77 -2.12 4.76
N GLY A 258 -18.88 -1.40 4.56
CA GLY A 258 -18.97 0.05 4.73
C GLY A 258 -17.91 0.80 3.91
N ALA A 259 -17.27 1.79 4.50
CA ALA A 259 -16.28 2.62 3.85
C ALA A 259 -15.06 1.86 3.29
N LEU A 260 -14.76 0.65 3.82
CA LEU A 260 -13.68 -0.20 3.27
C LEU A 260 -14.00 -0.74 1.87
N CYS A 261 -15.26 -0.70 1.43
CA CYS A 261 -15.66 -1.06 0.06
C CYS A 261 -15.53 0.10 -0.95
N GLY A 262 -15.11 1.28 -0.51
CA GLY A 262 -15.11 2.47 -1.34
C GLY A 262 -16.50 3.06 -1.59
N GLU A 263 -17.57 2.47 -1.04
CA GLU A 263 -18.92 2.98 -1.18
C GLU A 263 -19.12 4.24 -0.34
N GLY A 264 -19.84 5.22 -0.91
CA GLY A 264 -20.16 6.47 -0.23
C GLY A 264 -18.98 7.41 -0.01
N LEU A 265 -17.80 7.08 -0.51
CA LEU A 265 -16.65 7.98 -0.45
C LEU A 265 -16.87 9.15 -1.44
N PRO A 266 -16.67 10.40 -1.01
CA PRO A 266 -16.91 11.54 -1.89
C PRO A 266 -16.00 11.49 -3.11
N ASN A 267 -16.59 11.68 -4.28
CA ASN A 267 -15.82 12.03 -5.49
C ASN A 267 -15.32 13.46 -5.29
N ARG A 268 -14.05 13.62 -5.01
CA ARG A 268 -13.39 14.94 -4.94
C ARG A 268 -12.73 15.28 -6.25
#